data_6ba802d6948b60aa89678cbee164321e
#
_entry.id   6ba802d6948b60aa89678cbee164321e
#
_cell.length_a   1.000
_cell.length_b   1.000
_cell.length_c   1.000
_cell.angle_alpha   90.00
_cell.angle_beta   90.00
_cell.angle_gamma   90.00
#
_symmetry.space_group_name_H-M   'P 1'
#
loop_
_entity.id
_entity.type
_entity.pdbx_description
1 polymer ?
#
loop_
_entity_poly.entity_id
_entity_poly.type
_entity_poly.pdbx_seq_one_letter_code
_entity_poly.pdbx_strand_id
1 'polypeptide(L)'
;RSGAARILLAAVREADSAGHPRPSVIPVGLHYSETQRFRERAAVVIERTMPFPAPPVLGDDLAEQDRLDRMWVDEVTALFAAELQRVNHAKTSWAERTLIWRGRSLVYAEKQRLAGDDLTKPSFSASVMAARRLRAGWEFMAEHRPEETHRLAERCRHHFAELEDRGITPYDVDARPERLSPVAYTKFFLQWLWAFSWMFGLVTWSAIAGNFAPYKANGWFSKSMKRRAVDSSAIGSMKVLSAIVFFPVWWVVSSAFITWSLLSAASPLNALLLSHWLLLSITKLPAIGVFLVFMLWWPISARLHLKLYARLVVAAQNLKRWSRWKDDSKDWAALVSEQRQLSAELVNLGTELVLPGDPDWNDPLPGRDDADAVRFRSVQAV
;
A
#
# COMPACT_ATOMS: atom_id res chain seq x y z
N ARG A 1 6.20 -26.45 -5.65
CA ARG A 1 5.66 -26.75 -4.28
C ARG A 1 4.19 -27.13 -4.43
N SER A 2 3.87 -28.43 -4.46
CA SER A 2 2.55 -28.98 -4.81
C SER A 2 1.60 -29.18 -3.61
N GLY A 3 1.92 -28.62 -2.42
CA GLY A 3 1.13 -28.86 -1.20
C GLY A 3 -0.34 -28.45 -1.31
N ALA A 4 -0.62 -27.27 -1.87
CA ALA A 4 -2.00 -26.79 -2.02
C ALA A 4 -2.84 -27.66 -2.95
N ALA A 5 -2.27 -28.11 -4.08
CA ALA A 5 -2.96 -29.00 -5.02
C ALA A 5 -3.22 -30.38 -4.41
N ARG A 6 -2.30 -30.92 -3.60
CA ARG A 6 -2.49 -32.19 -2.86
C ARG A 6 -3.60 -32.09 -1.81
N ILE A 7 -3.65 -30.96 -1.08
CA ILE A 7 -4.73 -30.70 -0.12
C ILE A 7 -6.07 -30.62 -0.86
N LEU A 8 -6.11 -29.94 -2.02
CA LEU A 8 -7.32 -29.87 -2.82
C LEU A 8 -7.78 -31.24 -3.30
N LEU A 9 -6.86 -32.10 -3.82
CA LEU A 9 -7.18 -33.45 -4.26
C LEU A 9 -7.81 -34.26 -3.13
N ALA A 10 -7.20 -34.25 -1.93
CA ALA A 10 -7.73 -34.94 -0.79
C ALA A 10 -9.11 -34.42 -0.37
N ALA A 11 -9.29 -33.10 -0.35
CA ALA A 11 -10.57 -32.48 0.02
C ALA A 11 -11.69 -32.77 -0.98
N VAL A 12 -11.38 -32.82 -2.29
CA VAL A 12 -12.36 -33.17 -3.32
C VAL A 12 -12.79 -34.62 -3.17
N ARG A 13 -11.84 -35.53 -2.96
CA ARG A 13 -12.14 -36.98 -2.76
C ARG A 13 -13.00 -37.23 -1.50
N GLU A 14 -12.67 -36.55 -0.43
CA GLU A 14 -13.47 -36.63 0.79
C GLU A 14 -14.88 -36.12 0.57
N ALA A 15 -15.04 -34.97 -0.10
CA ALA A 15 -16.35 -34.41 -0.43
C ALA A 15 -17.16 -35.35 -1.33
N ASP A 16 -16.54 -35.91 -2.37
CA ASP A 16 -17.20 -36.86 -3.30
C ASP A 16 -17.61 -38.14 -2.57
N SER A 17 -16.77 -38.68 -1.68
CA SER A 17 -17.10 -39.89 -0.89
C SER A 17 -18.22 -39.65 0.11
N ALA A 18 -18.30 -38.48 0.70
CA ALA A 18 -19.33 -38.07 1.67
C ALA A 18 -20.59 -37.51 1.03
N GLY A 19 -20.66 -37.39 -0.31
CA GLY A 19 -21.80 -36.76 -1.02
C GLY A 19 -21.95 -35.26 -0.72
N HIS A 20 -20.87 -34.58 -0.37
CA HIS A 20 -20.85 -33.15 -0.11
C HIS A 20 -20.46 -32.33 -1.36
N PRO A 21 -20.82 -31.04 -1.41
CA PRO A 21 -20.35 -30.15 -2.46
C PRO A 21 -18.81 -30.07 -2.46
N ARG A 22 -18.21 -30.11 -3.65
CA ARG A 22 -16.76 -29.96 -3.81
C ARG A 22 -16.28 -28.60 -3.30
N PRO A 23 -15.07 -28.52 -2.72
CA PRO A 23 -14.51 -27.27 -2.24
C PRO A 23 -14.30 -26.28 -3.37
N SER A 24 -14.52 -24.99 -3.09
CA SER A 24 -14.25 -23.89 -4.00
C SER A 24 -12.86 -23.33 -3.76
N VAL A 25 -12.14 -23.03 -4.84
CA VAL A 25 -10.83 -22.37 -4.80
C VAL A 25 -11.01 -20.91 -5.16
N ILE A 26 -10.58 -20.01 -4.26
CA ILE A 26 -10.68 -18.56 -4.45
C ILE A 26 -9.26 -17.96 -4.33
N PRO A 27 -8.70 -17.44 -5.43
CA PRO A 27 -7.42 -16.73 -5.39
C PRO A 27 -7.55 -15.43 -4.60
N VAL A 28 -6.56 -15.14 -3.74
CA VAL A 28 -6.51 -13.90 -2.95
C VAL A 28 -5.18 -13.20 -3.18
N GLY A 29 -5.25 -11.97 -3.68
CA GLY A 29 -4.09 -11.09 -3.84
C GLY A 29 -3.88 -10.17 -2.65
N LEU A 30 -2.63 -10.05 -2.21
CA LEU A 30 -2.21 -9.12 -1.18
C LEU A 30 -1.34 -8.04 -1.81
N HIS A 31 -1.82 -6.81 -1.79
CA HIS A 31 -1.12 -5.67 -2.34
C HIS A 31 -0.69 -4.72 -1.23
N TYR A 32 0.57 -4.29 -1.29
CA TYR A 32 1.16 -3.34 -0.34
C TYR A 32 1.66 -2.13 -1.11
N SER A 33 1.43 -0.92 -0.57
CA SER A 33 1.97 0.31 -1.17
C SER A 33 3.50 0.34 -1.08
N GLU A 34 4.04 -0.04 0.07
CA GLU A 34 5.48 -0.22 0.29
C GLU A 34 5.72 -1.20 1.46
N THR A 35 6.28 -2.37 1.17
CA THR A 35 6.47 -3.44 2.18
C THR A 35 7.49 -3.08 3.27
N GLN A 36 8.35 -2.08 3.04
CA GLN A 36 9.43 -1.74 3.95
C GLN A 36 9.10 -0.58 4.90
N ARG A 37 8.06 0.19 4.63
CA ARG A 37 7.61 1.28 5.49
C ARG A 37 6.64 0.80 6.56
N PHE A 38 6.77 1.38 7.74
CA PHE A 38 5.83 1.15 8.83
C PHE A 38 4.51 1.89 8.57
N ARG A 39 3.36 1.22 8.81
CA ARG A 39 2.00 1.76 8.61
C ARG A 39 1.63 2.07 7.16
N GLU A 40 2.21 1.34 6.23
CA GLU A 40 1.77 1.40 4.85
C GLU A 40 0.40 0.74 4.66
N ARG A 41 -0.22 1.09 3.53
CA ARG A 41 -1.55 0.56 3.19
C ARG A 41 -1.40 -0.81 2.59
N ALA A 42 -2.34 -1.68 2.94
CA ALA A 42 -2.52 -2.97 2.31
C ALA A 42 -3.93 -3.06 1.72
N ALA A 43 -4.08 -3.76 0.61
CA ALA A 43 -5.36 -4.13 0.03
C ALA A 43 -5.39 -5.63 -0.17
N VAL A 44 -6.53 -6.22 0.13
CA VAL A 44 -6.84 -7.62 -0.14
C VAL A 44 -7.81 -7.64 -1.32
N VAL A 45 -7.41 -8.30 -2.40
CA VAL A 45 -8.26 -8.52 -3.57
C VAL A 45 -8.69 -9.97 -3.56
N ILE A 46 -9.99 -10.19 -3.43
CA ILE A 46 -10.61 -11.53 -3.45
C ILE A 46 -11.18 -11.71 -4.86
N GLU A 47 -10.65 -12.68 -5.59
CA GLU A 47 -11.08 -13.00 -6.95
C GLU A 47 -12.31 -13.92 -6.95
N ARG A 48 -12.83 -14.19 -8.14
CA ARG A 48 -13.88 -15.18 -8.31
C ARG A 48 -13.37 -16.59 -8.08
N THR A 49 -14.29 -17.51 -7.85
CA THR A 49 -13.99 -18.94 -7.76
C THR A 49 -13.27 -19.39 -9.03
N MET A 50 -12.12 -20.01 -8.85
CA MET A 50 -11.31 -20.57 -9.92
C MET A 50 -11.78 -21.99 -10.19
N PRO A 51 -12.18 -22.34 -11.44
CA PRO A 51 -12.43 -23.71 -11.82
C PRO A 51 -11.10 -24.48 -11.92
N PHE A 52 -11.16 -25.76 -11.62
CA PHE A 52 -10.04 -26.70 -11.75
C PHE A 52 -10.50 -28.00 -12.42
N PRO A 53 -9.61 -28.77 -13.07
CA PRO A 53 -9.96 -30.01 -13.74
C PRO A 53 -10.56 -31.03 -12.78
N ALA A 54 -11.41 -31.90 -13.28
CA ALA A 54 -11.94 -33.00 -12.48
C ALA A 54 -10.78 -33.92 -12.02
N PRO A 55 -10.80 -34.37 -10.76
CA PRO A 55 -9.77 -35.30 -10.27
C PRO A 55 -9.87 -36.65 -11.02
N PRO A 56 -8.76 -37.39 -11.09
CA PRO A 56 -8.79 -38.73 -11.64
C PRO A 56 -9.74 -39.64 -10.87
N VAL A 57 -10.48 -40.47 -11.59
CA VAL A 57 -11.34 -41.48 -10.99
C VAL A 57 -10.47 -42.52 -10.31
N LEU A 58 -10.91 -42.98 -9.12
CA LEU A 58 -10.21 -44.01 -8.38
C LEU A 58 -10.29 -45.32 -9.16
N GLY A 59 -9.13 -45.92 -9.43
CA GLY A 59 -8.99 -47.19 -10.11
C GLY A 59 -8.37 -48.26 -9.21
N ASP A 60 -8.42 -49.54 -9.64
CA ASP A 60 -7.89 -50.68 -8.86
C ASP A 60 -6.36 -50.78 -8.91
N ASP A 61 -5.72 -50.25 -9.94
CA ASP A 61 -4.26 -50.19 -10.05
C ASP A 61 -3.66 -48.99 -9.33
N LEU A 62 -3.03 -49.25 -8.19
CA LEU A 62 -2.42 -48.27 -7.32
C LEU A 62 -1.27 -47.51 -8.00
N ALA A 63 -0.52 -48.16 -8.86
CA ALA A 63 0.62 -47.53 -9.56
C ALA A 63 0.13 -46.52 -10.62
N GLU A 64 -0.88 -46.90 -11.37
CA GLU A 64 -1.51 -46.04 -12.37
C GLU A 64 -2.26 -44.86 -11.65
N GLN A 65 -2.93 -45.14 -10.56
CA GLN A 65 -3.60 -44.12 -9.74
C GLN A 65 -2.60 -43.08 -9.24
N ASP A 66 -1.48 -43.48 -8.68
CA ASP A 66 -0.44 -42.59 -8.19
C ASP A 66 0.18 -41.76 -9.33
N ARG A 67 0.28 -42.30 -10.52
CA ARG A 67 0.71 -41.58 -11.73
C ARG A 67 -0.29 -40.50 -12.13
N LEU A 68 -1.57 -40.83 -12.23
CA LEU A 68 -2.64 -39.91 -12.59
C LEU A 68 -2.80 -38.78 -11.55
N ASP A 69 -2.69 -39.10 -10.26
CA ASP A 69 -2.73 -38.15 -9.18
C ASP A 69 -1.59 -37.14 -9.26
N ARG A 70 -0.37 -37.60 -9.55
CA ARG A 70 0.78 -36.70 -9.76
C ARG A 70 0.56 -35.76 -10.93
N MET A 71 0.10 -36.26 -12.06
CA MET A 71 -0.19 -35.45 -13.25
C MET A 71 -1.23 -34.38 -12.93
N TRP A 72 -2.32 -34.72 -12.27
CA TRP A 72 -3.36 -33.78 -11.86
C TRP A 72 -2.81 -32.73 -10.88
N VAL A 73 -2.04 -33.16 -9.89
CA VAL A 73 -1.41 -32.25 -8.90
C VAL A 73 -0.46 -31.27 -9.59
N ASP A 74 0.30 -31.71 -10.59
CA ASP A 74 1.21 -30.83 -11.33
C ASP A 74 0.44 -29.81 -12.19
N GLU A 75 -0.62 -30.24 -12.87
CA GLU A 75 -1.51 -29.37 -13.64
C GLU A 75 -2.17 -28.31 -12.74
N VAL A 76 -2.78 -28.71 -11.65
CA VAL A 76 -3.42 -27.78 -10.71
C VAL A 76 -2.40 -26.85 -10.04
N THR A 77 -1.19 -27.34 -9.78
CA THR A 77 -0.10 -26.51 -9.25
C THR A 77 0.31 -25.43 -10.26
N ALA A 78 0.36 -25.75 -11.55
CA ALA A 78 0.63 -24.78 -12.60
C ALA A 78 -0.48 -23.74 -12.72
N LEU A 79 -1.76 -24.16 -12.63
CA LEU A 79 -2.91 -23.24 -12.60
C LEU A 79 -2.84 -22.30 -11.40
N PHE A 80 -2.55 -22.81 -10.19
CA PHE A 80 -2.39 -21.97 -8.99
C PHE A 80 -1.25 -20.97 -9.16
N ALA A 81 -0.14 -21.38 -9.74
CA ALA A 81 0.99 -20.49 -9.95
C ALA A 81 0.63 -19.33 -10.92
N ALA A 82 -0.04 -19.65 -12.02
CA ALA A 82 -0.49 -18.66 -12.99
C ALA A 82 -1.51 -17.67 -12.38
N GLU A 83 -2.53 -18.18 -11.67
CA GLU A 83 -3.51 -17.34 -11.02
C GLU A 83 -2.92 -16.43 -9.94
N LEU A 84 -1.99 -16.94 -9.13
CA LEU A 84 -1.29 -16.13 -8.13
C LEU A 84 -0.41 -15.06 -8.77
N GLN A 85 0.21 -15.35 -9.92
CA GLN A 85 0.97 -14.35 -10.68
C GLN A 85 0.05 -13.25 -11.22
N ARG A 86 -1.10 -13.62 -11.78
CA ARG A 86 -2.12 -12.69 -12.27
C ARG A 86 -2.62 -11.76 -11.17
N VAL A 87 -3.08 -12.33 -10.06
CA VAL A 87 -3.69 -11.59 -8.96
C VAL A 87 -2.68 -10.68 -8.25
N ASN A 88 -1.42 -11.10 -8.14
CA ASN A 88 -0.35 -10.31 -7.52
C ASN A 88 0.41 -9.41 -8.50
N HIS A 89 0.04 -9.39 -9.77
CA HIS A 89 0.72 -8.62 -10.84
C HIS A 89 2.24 -8.91 -10.90
N ALA A 90 2.62 -10.18 -10.82
CA ALA A 90 4.01 -10.57 -10.61
C ALA A 90 4.85 -10.74 -11.89
N LYS A 91 4.23 -10.68 -13.08
CA LYS A 91 4.90 -10.91 -14.37
C LYS A 91 5.75 -9.74 -14.87
N THR A 92 5.45 -8.51 -14.48
CA THR A 92 6.10 -7.31 -15.02
C THR A 92 7.38 -6.95 -14.27
N SER A 93 8.34 -6.34 -14.98
CA SER A 93 9.56 -5.79 -14.39
C SER A 93 9.24 -4.70 -13.34
N TRP A 94 10.17 -4.44 -12.39
CA TRP A 94 9.99 -3.38 -11.41
C TRP A 94 9.82 -1.99 -12.04
N ALA A 95 10.51 -1.72 -13.15
CA ALA A 95 10.42 -0.45 -13.87
C ALA A 95 9.02 -0.26 -14.48
N GLU A 96 8.49 -1.27 -15.14
CA GLU A 96 7.13 -1.25 -15.71
C GLU A 96 6.05 -1.17 -14.63
N ARG A 97 6.19 -1.94 -13.55
CA ARG A 97 5.28 -1.83 -12.39
C ARG A 97 5.24 -0.42 -11.83
N THR A 98 6.39 0.24 -11.73
CA THR A 98 6.47 1.62 -11.27
C THR A 98 5.80 2.58 -12.25
N LEU A 99 6.01 2.39 -13.55
CA LEU A 99 5.39 3.21 -14.59
C LEU A 99 3.86 3.05 -14.58
N ILE A 100 3.35 1.83 -14.56
CA ILE A 100 1.91 1.52 -14.46
C ILE A 100 1.33 2.10 -13.16
N TRP A 101 2.04 1.91 -12.04
CA TRP A 101 1.60 2.42 -10.75
C TRP A 101 1.52 3.96 -10.72
N ARG A 102 2.43 4.65 -11.38
CA ARG A 102 2.41 6.11 -11.54
C ARG A 102 1.38 6.53 -12.59
N GLY A 103 1.31 5.86 -13.75
CA GLY A 103 0.41 6.18 -14.86
C GLY A 103 -1.07 6.16 -14.47
N ARG A 104 -1.49 5.24 -13.57
CA ARG A 104 -2.86 5.25 -13.05
C ARG A 104 -3.28 6.57 -12.40
N SER A 105 -2.32 7.35 -11.85
CA SER A 105 -2.63 8.65 -11.25
C SER A 105 -2.95 9.72 -12.27
N LEU A 106 -2.38 9.63 -13.48
CA LEU A 106 -2.74 10.49 -14.62
C LEU A 106 -4.17 10.20 -15.07
N VAL A 107 -4.49 8.91 -15.28
CA VAL A 107 -5.84 8.47 -15.68
C VAL A 107 -6.89 8.88 -14.64
N TYR A 108 -6.56 8.73 -13.36
CA TYR A 108 -7.49 9.08 -12.29
C TYR A 108 -7.73 10.60 -12.21
N ALA A 109 -6.64 11.41 -12.28
CA ALA A 109 -6.75 12.86 -12.29
C ALA A 109 -7.60 13.37 -13.45
N GLU A 110 -7.42 12.81 -14.65
CA GLU A 110 -8.20 13.18 -15.82
C GLU A 110 -9.68 12.81 -15.71
N LYS A 111 -9.97 11.61 -15.20
CA LYS A 111 -11.36 11.19 -14.97
C LYS A 111 -12.08 12.10 -13.97
N GLN A 112 -11.42 12.50 -12.88
CA GLN A 112 -11.99 13.46 -11.93
C GLN A 112 -12.21 14.83 -12.57
N ARG A 113 -11.23 15.30 -13.36
CA ARG A 113 -11.35 16.58 -14.09
C ARG A 113 -12.53 16.56 -15.06
N LEU A 114 -12.71 15.47 -15.82
CA LEU A 114 -13.84 15.31 -16.75
C LEU A 114 -15.18 15.22 -16.04
N ALA A 115 -15.21 14.63 -14.85
CA ALA A 115 -16.40 14.55 -14.00
C ALA A 115 -16.71 15.88 -13.28
N GLY A 116 -15.79 16.84 -13.28
CA GLY A 116 -15.94 18.09 -12.54
C GLY A 116 -15.77 17.94 -11.03
N ASP A 117 -15.18 16.83 -10.59
CA ASP A 117 -14.94 16.54 -9.19
C ASP A 117 -13.65 17.20 -8.67
N ASP A 118 -13.60 17.44 -7.35
CA ASP A 118 -12.38 17.86 -6.69
C ASP A 118 -11.30 16.77 -6.79
N LEU A 119 -10.06 17.17 -7.08
CA LEU A 119 -8.90 16.28 -7.18
C LEU A 119 -8.52 15.69 -5.82
N THR A 120 -9.13 14.57 -5.48
CA THR A 120 -8.85 13.78 -4.29
C THR A 120 -8.05 12.53 -4.62
N LYS A 121 -7.15 12.13 -3.70
CA LYS A 121 -6.41 10.87 -3.88
C LYS A 121 -7.37 9.69 -3.71
N PRO A 122 -7.35 8.71 -4.64
CA PRO A 122 -8.21 7.53 -4.54
C PRO A 122 -7.86 6.68 -3.31
N SER A 123 -8.80 5.83 -2.89
CA SER A 123 -8.50 4.79 -1.90
C SER A 123 -7.42 3.85 -2.42
N PHE A 124 -6.73 3.15 -1.52
CA PHE A 124 -5.68 2.22 -1.94
C PHE A 124 -6.24 1.05 -2.75
N SER A 125 -7.41 0.53 -2.39
CA SER A 125 -8.11 -0.51 -3.15
C SER A 125 -8.50 -0.05 -4.56
N ALA A 126 -9.08 1.15 -4.69
CA ALA A 126 -9.36 1.74 -6.00
C ALA A 126 -8.07 1.92 -6.84
N SER A 127 -6.96 2.26 -6.17
CA SER A 127 -5.66 2.38 -6.80
C SER A 127 -5.11 1.05 -7.34
N VAL A 128 -5.32 -0.05 -6.61
CA VAL A 128 -4.92 -1.40 -7.03
C VAL A 128 -5.73 -1.84 -8.25
N MET A 129 -7.05 -1.64 -8.22
CA MET A 129 -7.92 -1.95 -9.36
C MET A 129 -7.59 -1.11 -10.59
N ALA A 130 -7.33 0.18 -10.43
CA ALA A 130 -6.91 1.04 -11.53
C ALA A 130 -5.55 0.60 -12.13
N ALA A 131 -4.61 0.15 -11.29
CA ALA A 131 -3.34 -0.39 -11.76
C ALA A 131 -3.52 -1.71 -12.53
N ARG A 132 -4.44 -2.59 -12.08
CA ARG A 132 -4.80 -3.82 -12.80
C ARG A 132 -5.35 -3.51 -14.19
N ARG A 133 -6.30 -2.59 -14.28
CA ARG A 133 -6.90 -2.15 -15.56
C ARG A 133 -5.84 -1.58 -16.50
N LEU A 134 -5.03 -0.66 -16.00
CA LEU A 134 -3.98 -0.02 -16.81
C LEU A 134 -2.94 -1.04 -17.27
N ARG A 135 -2.56 -2.02 -16.42
CA ARG A 135 -1.63 -3.08 -16.79
C ARG A 135 -2.18 -3.93 -17.92
N ALA A 136 -3.40 -4.45 -17.77
CA ALA A 136 -4.02 -5.30 -18.76
C ALA A 136 -4.12 -4.60 -20.13
N GLY A 137 -4.61 -3.35 -20.14
CA GLY A 137 -4.67 -2.54 -21.36
C GLY A 137 -3.30 -2.24 -21.94
N TRP A 138 -2.30 -1.97 -21.09
CA TRP A 138 -0.94 -1.68 -21.52
C TRP A 138 -0.26 -2.88 -22.19
N GLU A 139 -0.34 -4.06 -21.57
CA GLU A 139 0.22 -5.31 -22.12
C GLU A 139 -0.44 -5.65 -23.46
N PHE A 140 -1.77 -5.54 -23.55
CA PHE A 140 -2.50 -5.72 -24.80
C PHE A 140 -2.07 -4.72 -25.89
N MET A 141 -1.96 -3.44 -25.57
CA MET A 141 -1.54 -2.40 -26.52
C MET A 141 -0.07 -2.55 -26.94
N ALA A 142 0.80 -3.03 -26.05
CA ALA A 142 2.20 -3.30 -26.39
C ALA A 142 2.33 -4.40 -27.45
N GLU A 143 1.39 -5.35 -27.50
CA GLU A 143 1.34 -6.38 -28.53
C GLU A 143 0.71 -5.87 -29.84
N HIS A 144 -0.37 -5.08 -29.77
CA HIS A 144 -1.15 -4.67 -30.93
C HIS A 144 -0.69 -3.34 -31.55
N ARG A 145 -0.13 -2.42 -30.74
CA ARG A 145 0.37 -1.10 -31.17
C ARG A 145 1.70 -0.77 -30.49
N PRO A 146 2.76 -1.52 -30.74
CA PRO A 146 4.04 -1.42 -30.01
C PRO A 146 4.69 -0.05 -30.09
N GLU A 147 4.71 0.58 -31.25
CA GLU A 147 5.35 1.88 -31.44
C GLU A 147 4.62 3.01 -30.67
N GLU A 148 3.31 3.02 -30.69
CA GLU A 148 2.48 3.97 -29.96
C GLU A 148 2.67 3.81 -28.46
N THR A 149 2.63 2.57 -27.98
CA THR A 149 2.82 2.23 -26.57
C THR A 149 4.21 2.63 -26.09
N HIS A 150 5.25 2.37 -26.89
CA HIS A 150 6.63 2.73 -26.56
C HIS A 150 6.79 4.25 -26.46
N ARG A 151 6.31 5.01 -27.44
CA ARG A 151 6.35 6.47 -27.44
C ARG A 151 5.63 7.07 -26.21
N LEU A 152 4.46 6.54 -25.88
CA LEU A 152 3.69 6.99 -24.73
C LEU A 152 4.41 6.64 -23.40
N ALA A 153 5.05 5.47 -23.34
CA ALA A 153 5.88 5.06 -22.20
C ALA A 153 7.03 6.05 -21.94
N GLU A 154 7.75 6.43 -23.00
CA GLU A 154 8.88 7.38 -22.88
C GLU A 154 8.41 8.76 -22.41
N ARG A 155 7.32 9.27 -22.98
CA ARG A 155 6.73 10.53 -22.55
C ARG A 155 6.30 10.48 -21.08
N CYS A 156 5.65 9.39 -20.66
CA CYS A 156 5.28 9.19 -19.27
C CYS A 156 6.52 9.15 -18.35
N ARG A 157 7.59 8.45 -18.73
CA ARG A 157 8.84 8.41 -17.93
C ARG A 157 9.45 9.78 -17.77
N HIS A 158 9.54 10.54 -18.86
CA HIS A 158 10.07 11.91 -18.84
C HIS A 158 9.23 12.81 -17.93
N HIS A 159 7.91 12.81 -18.10
CA HIS A 159 7.00 13.58 -17.26
C HIS A 159 7.10 13.22 -15.78
N PHE A 160 7.18 11.92 -15.43
CA PHE A 160 7.35 11.50 -14.05
C PHE A 160 8.72 11.87 -13.47
N ALA A 161 9.79 11.90 -14.27
CA ALA A 161 11.09 12.38 -13.83
C ALA A 161 11.02 13.88 -13.49
N GLU A 162 10.40 14.69 -14.32
CA GLU A 162 10.17 16.11 -14.05
C GLU A 162 9.34 16.36 -12.78
N LEU A 163 8.29 15.56 -12.56
CA LEU A 163 7.50 15.64 -11.31
C LEU A 163 8.33 15.27 -10.08
N GLU A 164 9.19 14.25 -10.20
CA GLU A 164 10.06 13.79 -9.11
C GLU A 164 11.10 14.85 -8.73
N ASP A 165 11.74 15.49 -9.71
CA ASP A 165 12.71 16.58 -9.50
C ASP A 165 12.07 17.77 -8.79
N ARG A 166 10.82 18.07 -9.10
CA ARG A 166 10.04 19.11 -8.41
C ARG A 166 9.45 18.63 -7.08
N GLY A 167 9.48 17.32 -6.82
CA GLY A 167 8.92 16.68 -5.60
C GLY A 167 7.41 16.84 -5.48
N ILE A 168 6.71 16.77 -6.62
CA ILE A 168 5.25 16.86 -6.75
C ILE A 168 4.69 15.57 -7.37
N THR A 169 3.36 15.43 -7.33
CA THR A 169 2.64 14.29 -7.90
C THR A 169 1.65 14.78 -8.97
N PRO A 170 1.12 13.92 -9.85
CA PRO A 170 0.11 14.32 -10.82
C PRO A 170 -1.11 15.04 -10.20
N TYR A 171 -1.49 14.67 -8.97
CA TYR A 171 -2.58 15.35 -8.25
C TYR A 171 -2.25 16.79 -7.83
N ASP A 172 -0.98 17.14 -7.85
CA ASP A 172 -0.49 18.44 -7.42
C ASP A 172 -0.39 19.43 -8.60
N VAL A 173 -0.28 18.92 -9.83
CA VAL A 173 -0.09 19.73 -11.04
C VAL A 173 -1.36 20.48 -11.40
N ASP A 174 -2.52 19.84 -11.35
CA ASP A 174 -3.81 20.45 -11.66
C ASP A 174 -4.39 21.27 -10.50
N ALA A 175 -3.92 21.01 -9.27
CA ALA A 175 -4.20 21.88 -8.14
C ALA A 175 -3.42 23.18 -8.32
N ARG A 176 -3.90 24.10 -9.18
CA ARG A 176 -3.40 25.47 -9.16
C ARG A 176 -3.45 25.93 -7.71
N PRO A 177 -2.35 26.35 -7.10
CA PRO A 177 -2.42 27.21 -5.96
C PRO A 177 -2.96 28.55 -6.50
N GLU A 178 -4.25 28.59 -6.79
CA GLU A 178 -4.95 29.86 -6.98
C GLU A 178 -4.49 30.76 -5.87
N ARG A 179 -4.19 32.00 -6.21
CA ARG A 179 -3.72 33.04 -5.29
C ARG A 179 -4.37 32.79 -3.94
N LEU A 180 -3.60 32.17 -3.02
CA LEU A 180 -4.12 31.85 -1.71
C LEU A 180 -4.69 33.14 -1.15
N SER A 181 -5.99 33.21 -0.96
CA SER A 181 -6.60 34.36 -0.33
C SER A 181 -5.87 34.62 0.99
N PRO A 182 -5.74 35.84 1.45
CA PRO A 182 -5.11 36.13 2.76
C PRO A 182 -5.65 35.25 3.88
N VAL A 183 -6.95 34.88 3.82
CA VAL A 183 -7.61 33.98 4.76
C VAL A 183 -7.07 32.55 4.66
N ALA A 184 -6.87 32.02 3.45
CA ALA A 184 -6.30 30.69 3.25
C ALA A 184 -4.84 30.64 3.72
N TYR A 185 -4.07 31.71 3.49
CA TYR A 185 -2.70 31.86 4.00
C TYR A 185 -2.65 31.85 5.53
N THR A 186 -3.51 32.65 6.17
CA THR A 186 -3.60 32.72 7.62
C THR A 186 -4.01 31.36 8.22
N LYS A 187 -5.01 30.70 7.65
CA LYS A 187 -5.44 29.36 8.08
C LYS A 187 -4.31 28.35 7.94
N PHE A 188 -3.57 28.37 6.84
CA PHE A 188 -2.43 27.50 6.60
C PHE A 188 -1.29 27.76 7.59
N PHE A 189 -0.96 29.02 7.84
CA PHE A 189 0.05 29.42 8.82
C PHE A 189 -0.33 28.99 10.25
N LEU A 190 -1.59 29.18 10.64
CA LEU A 190 -2.09 28.73 11.93
C LEU A 190 -2.08 27.20 12.09
N GLN A 191 -2.40 26.45 11.03
CA GLN A 191 -2.29 24.99 11.04
C GLN A 191 -0.83 24.54 11.19
N TRP A 192 0.09 25.22 10.52
CA TRP A 192 1.52 24.94 10.63
C TRP A 192 2.05 25.29 12.03
N LEU A 193 1.72 26.45 12.55
CA LEU A 193 2.09 26.89 13.91
C LEU A 193 1.54 25.93 14.97
N TRP A 194 0.30 25.49 14.82
CA TRP A 194 -0.31 24.49 15.69
C TRP A 194 0.40 23.15 15.63
N ALA A 195 0.67 22.63 14.43
CA ALA A 195 1.41 21.37 14.26
C ALA A 195 2.82 21.45 14.82
N PHE A 196 3.50 22.59 14.65
CA PHE A 196 4.83 22.88 15.20
C PHE A 196 4.80 22.95 16.73
N SER A 197 3.82 23.65 17.32
CA SER A 197 3.66 23.74 18.77
C SER A 197 3.49 22.37 19.43
N TRP A 198 2.71 21.49 18.80
CA TRP A 198 2.54 20.12 19.26
C TRP A 198 3.80 19.28 19.12
N MET A 199 4.64 19.54 18.12
CA MET A 199 5.90 18.83 17.91
C MET A 199 6.92 19.11 19.02
N PHE A 200 6.88 20.30 19.61
CA PHE A 200 7.70 20.65 20.78
C PHE A 200 7.00 20.40 22.13
N GLY A 201 5.76 19.94 22.10
CA GLY A 201 4.98 19.69 23.30
C GLY A 201 5.19 18.31 23.94
N LEU A 202 4.56 18.10 25.08
CA LEU A 202 4.64 16.90 25.91
C LEU A 202 4.32 15.61 25.13
N VAL A 203 3.36 15.67 24.19
CA VAL A 203 2.96 14.49 23.38
C VAL A 203 4.12 13.95 22.56
N THR A 204 4.87 14.80 21.88
CA THR A 204 6.00 14.37 21.05
C THR A 204 7.15 13.82 21.88
N TRP A 205 7.53 14.51 22.96
CA TRP A 205 8.61 14.05 23.82
C TRP A 205 8.27 12.74 24.52
N SER A 206 7.04 12.59 25.01
CA SER A 206 6.60 11.32 25.57
C SER A 206 6.52 10.20 24.52
N ALA A 207 6.04 10.50 23.31
CA ALA A 207 6.02 9.52 22.22
C ALA A 207 7.44 9.06 21.85
N ILE A 208 8.43 9.97 21.82
CA ILE A 208 9.84 9.63 21.59
C ILE A 208 10.36 8.74 22.71
N ALA A 209 10.20 9.16 23.98
CA ALA A 209 10.66 8.40 25.13
C ALA A 209 10.09 6.97 25.15
N GLY A 210 8.80 6.83 24.93
CA GLY A 210 8.10 5.55 24.95
C GLY A 210 8.28 4.67 23.73
N ASN A 211 8.74 5.19 22.57
CA ASN A 211 8.69 4.42 21.32
C ASN A 211 9.95 4.47 20.47
N PHE A 212 10.91 5.38 20.74
CA PHE A 212 12.11 5.55 19.92
C PHE A 212 13.04 4.35 20.00
N ALA A 213 13.29 3.82 21.20
CA ALA A 213 14.19 2.69 21.39
C ALA A 213 13.73 1.42 20.67
N PRO A 214 12.47 0.95 20.85
CA PRO A 214 11.96 -0.21 20.11
C PRO A 214 11.89 0.04 18.61
N TYR A 215 11.59 1.27 18.16
CA TYR A 215 11.62 1.62 16.75
C TYR A 215 13.03 1.47 16.15
N LYS A 216 14.07 1.97 16.84
CA LYS A 216 15.47 1.81 16.39
C LYS A 216 15.93 0.37 16.44
N ALA A 217 15.59 -0.37 17.50
CA ALA A 217 15.88 -1.80 17.64
C ALA A 217 15.29 -2.61 16.48
N ASN A 218 14.02 -2.36 16.15
CA ASN A 218 13.35 -2.99 15.00
C ASN A 218 14.01 -2.64 13.66
N GLY A 219 14.41 -1.38 13.48
CA GLY A 219 15.16 -0.93 12.31
C GLY A 219 16.54 -1.60 12.19
N TRP A 220 17.27 -1.72 13.31
CA TRP A 220 18.57 -2.39 13.34
C TRP A 220 18.43 -3.90 13.07
N PHE A 221 17.46 -4.56 13.68
CA PHE A 221 17.12 -5.96 13.42
C PHE A 221 16.84 -6.22 11.92
N SER A 222 16.02 -5.37 11.31
CA SER A 222 15.71 -5.44 9.89
C SER A 222 16.95 -5.27 8.99
N LYS A 223 17.88 -4.35 9.34
CA LYS A 223 19.15 -4.18 8.62
C LYS A 223 20.05 -5.40 8.76
N SER A 224 20.08 -6.01 9.95
CA SER A 224 20.84 -7.25 10.18
C SER A 224 20.33 -8.40 9.32
N MET A 225 19.01 -8.54 9.18
CA MET A 225 18.41 -9.55 8.31
C MET A 225 18.73 -9.33 6.82
N LYS A 226 18.71 -8.08 6.35
CA LYS A 226 19.15 -7.73 4.97
C LYS A 226 20.60 -8.17 4.72
N ARG A 227 21.48 -7.99 5.69
CA ARG A 227 22.89 -8.42 5.59
C ARG A 227 23.06 -9.93 5.53
N ARG A 228 22.11 -10.71 6.05
CA ARG A 228 22.09 -12.17 6.03
C ARG A 228 21.42 -12.75 4.79
N ALA A 229 21.19 -11.94 3.74
CA ALA A 229 20.55 -12.31 2.49
C ALA A 229 19.15 -12.96 2.65
N VAL A 230 18.42 -12.56 3.69
CA VAL A 230 17.01 -12.97 3.86
C VAL A 230 16.18 -12.31 2.76
N ASP A 231 15.27 -13.07 2.18
CA ASP A 231 14.38 -12.58 1.13
C ASP A 231 13.67 -11.29 1.54
N SER A 232 13.66 -10.32 0.62
CA SER A 232 13.06 -9.00 0.85
C SER A 232 11.57 -9.08 1.23
N SER A 233 10.86 -10.08 0.75
CA SER A 233 9.46 -10.35 1.10
C SER A 233 9.26 -10.73 2.57
N ALA A 234 10.21 -11.47 3.15
CA ALA A 234 10.17 -11.89 4.54
C ALA A 234 10.52 -10.76 5.52
N ILE A 235 11.30 -9.75 5.09
CA ILE A 235 11.73 -8.66 5.96
C ILE A 235 10.55 -7.85 6.50
N GLY A 236 9.51 -7.63 5.68
CA GLY A 236 8.29 -6.94 6.11
C GLY A 236 7.58 -7.66 7.26
N SER A 237 7.35 -8.96 7.10
CA SER A 237 6.71 -9.81 8.12
C SER A 237 7.52 -9.88 9.40
N MET A 238 8.84 -10.01 9.29
CA MET A 238 9.74 -10.04 10.44
C MET A 238 9.80 -8.72 11.20
N LYS A 239 9.66 -7.58 10.52
CA LYS A 239 9.50 -6.27 11.18
C LYS A 239 8.23 -6.20 12.03
N VAL A 240 7.13 -6.75 11.53
CA VAL A 240 5.87 -6.77 12.29
C VAL A 240 6.01 -7.68 13.52
N LEU A 241 6.53 -8.90 13.33
CA LEU A 241 6.75 -9.85 14.44
C LEU A 241 7.67 -9.29 15.52
N SER A 242 8.82 -8.70 15.13
CA SER A 242 9.73 -8.10 16.10
C SER A 242 9.12 -6.87 16.79
N ALA A 243 8.29 -6.09 16.10
CA ALA A 243 7.58 -4.97 16.72
C ALA A 243 6.58 -5.43 17.78
N ILE A 244 5.86 -6.53 17.54
CA ILE A 244 4.92 -7.12 18.53
C ILE A 244 5.63 -7.48 19.84
N VAL A 245 6.91 -7.79 19.79
CA VAL A 245 7.71 -8.12 20.98
C VAL A 245 8.40 -6.88 21.56
N PHE A 246 9.11 -6.13 20.73
CA PHE A 246 9.95 -5.02 21.19
C PHE A 246 9.17 -3.87 21.82
N PHE A 247 8.00 -3.52 21.28
CA PHE A 247 7.23 -2.41 21.82
C PHE A 247 6.62 -2.74 23.18
N PRO A 248 5.88 -3.85 23.40
CA PRO A 248 5.35 -4.16 24.73
C PRO A 248 6.44 -4.33 25.79
N VAL A 249 7.54 -5.01 25.48
CA VAL A 249 8.67 -5.19 26.41
C VAL A 249 9.23 -3.82 26.82
N TRP A 250 9.46 -2.92 25.86
CA TRP A 250 9.94 -1.58 26.14
C TRP A 250 8.93 -0.76 26.95
N TRP A 251 7.63 -0.87 26.66
CA TRP A 251 6.60 -0.16 27.44
C TRP A 251 6.56 -0.62 28.89
N VAL A 252 6.73 -1.90 29.16
CA VAL A 252 6.85 -2.43 30.54
C VAL A 252 8.07 -1.83 31.21
N VAL A 253 9.25 -1.93 30.59
CA VAL A 253 10.53 -1.44 31.15
C VAL A 253 10.45 0.08 31.40
N SER A 254 10.02 0.85 30.40
CA SER A 254 9.92 2.31 30.51
C SER A 254 8.88 2.77 31.53
N SER A 255 7.73 2.07 31.62
CA SER A 255 6.71 2.37 32.62
C SER A 255 7.20 2.06 34.03
N ALA A 256 7.89 0.94 34.24
CA ALA A 256 8.51 0.62 35.52
C ALA A 256 9.58 1.65 35.92
N PHE A 257 10.45 2.02 34.97
CA PHE A 257 11.48 3.04 35.21
C PHE A 257 10.90 4.41 35.57
N ILE A 258 9.90 4.89 34.84
CA ILE A 258 9.25 6.17 35.12
C ILE A 258 8.49 6.13 36.46
N THR A 259 7.80 5.03 36.75
CA THR A 259 7.10 4.84 38.02
C THR A 259 8.09 4.90 39.20
N TRP A 260 9.19 4.17 39.08
CA TRP A 260 10.27 4.24 40.08
C TRP A 260 10.84 5.66 40.21
N SER A 261 11.11 6.33 39.09
CA SER A 261 11.65 7.69 39.09
C SER A 261 10.72 8.74 39.71
N LEU A 262 9.41 8.57 39.60
CA LEU A 262 8.41 9.45 40.17
C LEU A 262 8.21 9.23 41.68
N LEU A 263 8.27 7.95 42.11
CA LEU A 263 7.92 7.60 43.50
C LEU A 263 9.13 7.50 44.44
N SER A 264 10.37 7.41 43.89
CA SER A 264 11.59 7.26 44.67
C SER A 264 12.39 8.55 44.69
N ALA A 265 12.62 9.08 45.88
CA ALA A 265 13.51 10.23 46.10
C ALA A 265 14.98 9.94 45.74
N ALA A 266 15.36 8.67 45.64
CA ALA A 266 16.70 8.25 45.20
C ALA A 266 16.93 8.41 43.67
N SER A 267 15.86 8.64 42.90
CA SER A 267 16.00 8.84 41.45
C SER A 267 16.52 10.24 41.13
N PRO A 268 17.57 10.35 40.30
CA PRO A 268 18.07 11.66 39.87
C PRO A 268 17.07 12.46 39.04
N LEU A 269 16.05 11.82 38.49
CA LEU A 269 15.00 12.45 37.68
C LEU A 269 13.79 12.88 38.52
N ASN A 270 13.69 12.48 39.81
CA ASN A 270 12.52 12.71 40.65
C ASN A 270 12.13 14.21 40.72
N ALA A 271 13.07 15.08 41.08
CA ALA A 271 12.83 16.52 41.21
C ALA A 271 12.39 17.15 39.86
N LEU A 272 13.01 16.74 38.75
CA LEU A 272 12.67 17.22 37.42
C LEU A 272 11.24 16.78 37.01
N LEU A 273 10.89 15.52 37.24
CA LEU A 273 9.59 15.00 36.88
C LEU A 273 8.48 15.59 37.75
N LEU A 274 8.72 15.75 39.03
CA LEU A 274 7.75 16.35 39.98
C LEU A 274 7.56 17.85 39.81
N SER A 275 8.46 18.55 39.11
CA SER A 275 8.26 19.94 38.73
C SER A 275 7.06 20.16 37.80
N HIS A 276 6.62 19.11 37.11
CA HIS A 276 5.48 19.17 36.19
C HIS A 276 4.19 18.78 36.93
N TRP A 277 3.22 19.69 37.01
CA TRP A 277 1.97 19.56 37.81
C TRP A 277 1.15 18.30 37.46
N LEU A 278 1.13 17.89 36.19
CA LEU A 278 0.46 16.65 35.73
C LEU A 278 1.11 15.41 36.34
N LEU A 279 2.44 15.32 36.31
CA LEU A 279 3.18 14.18 36.86
C LEU A 279 3.07 14.13 38.38
N LEU A 280 3.12 15.30 39.05
CA LEU A 280 2.83 15.41 40.47
C LEU A 280 1.42 14.91 40.84
N SER A 281 0.42 15.18 40.00
CA SER A 281 -0.95 14.69 40.23
C SER A 281 -1.07 13.16 40.10
N ILE A 282 -0.30 12.55 39.19
CA ILE A 282 -0.29 11.10 38.99
C ILE A 282 0.33 10.35 40.18
N THR A 283 1.28 10.96 40.92
CA THR A 283 1.89 10.32 42.11
C THR A 283 0.93 10.10 43.28
N LYS A 284 -0.28 10.69 43.24
CA LYS A 284 -1.36 10.38 44.20
C LYS A 284 -1.95 8.98 44.00
N LEU A 285 -1.69 8.34 42.86
CA LEU A 285 -2.14 6.98 42.61
C LEU A 285 -1.16 5.97 43.26
N PRO A 286 -1.64 4.76 43.59
CA PRO A 286 -0.74 3.67 43.98
C PRO A 286 0.23 3.35 42.86
N ALA A 287 1.40 2.80 43.17
CA ALA A 287 2.48 2.50 42.19
C ALA A 287 2.01 1.75 40.95
N ILE A 288 1.12 0.76 41.15
CA ILE A 288 0.53 0.02 40.03
C ILE A 288 -0.35 0.93 39.14
N GLY A 289 -1.05 1.88 39.72
CA GLY A 289 -1.85 2.84 38.99
C GLY A 289 -0.98 3.76 38.13
N VAL A 290 0.13 4.27 38.67
CA VAL A 290 1.12 5.07 37.94
C VAL A 290 1.68 4.25 36.77
N PHE A 291 2.10 3.01 37.03
CA PHE A 291 2.60 2.09 36.01
C PHE A 291 1.59 1.89 34.86
N LEU A 292 0.34 1.60 35.16
CA LEU A 292 -0.72 1.38 34.18
C LEU A 292 -1.02 2.64 33.34
N VAL A 293 -0.97 3.82 33.95
CA VAL A 293 -1.13 5.10 33.23
C VAL A 293 -0.06 5.20 32.13
N PHE A 294 1.21 4.93 32.43
CA PHE A 294 2.27 5.01 31.42
C PHE A 294 2.18 3.89 30.41
N MET A 295 1.84 2.66 30.81
CA MET A 295 1.60 1.54 29.88
C MET A 295 0.59 1.87 28.80
N LEU A 296 -0.49 2.56 29.15
CA LEU A 296 -1.53 3.02 28.22
C LEU A 296 -1.10 4.28 27.46
N TRP A 297 -0.33 5.15 28.09
CA TRP A 297 0.09 6.42 27.49
C TRP A 297 1.07 6.24 26.32
N TRP A 298 2.01 5.29 26.37
CA TRP A 298 2.99 5.11 25.31
C TRP A 298 2.36 4.85 23.92
N PRO A 299 1.43 3.88 23.74
CA PRO A 299 0.79 3.70 22.44
C PRO A 299 -0.15 4.86 22.07
N ILE A 300 -0.80 5.52 23.04
CA ILE A 300 -1.65 6.67 22.78
C ILE A 300 -0.82 7.85 22.29
N SER A 301 0.27 8.18 22.98
CA SER A 301 1.17 9.27 22.60
C SER A 301 1.79 9.05 21.23
N ALA A 302 2.16 7.82 20.90
CA ALA A 302 2.64 7.46 19.58
C ALA A 302 1.60 7.71 18.46
N ARG A 303 0.35 7.30 18.69
CA ARG A 303 -0.76 7.54 17.75
C ARG A 303 -1.02 9.03 17.54
N LEU A 304 -1.05 9.78 18.62
CA LEU A 304 -1.25 11.23 18.58
C LEU A 304 -0.11 11.92 17.84
N HIS A 305 1.13 11.59 18.20
CA HIS A 305 2.32 12.13 17.51
C HIS A 305 2.29 11.86 16.02
N LEU A 306 2.01 10.61 15.60
CA LEU A 306 1.95 10.25 14.18
C LEU A 306 0.83 10.97 13.42
N LYS A 307 -0.32 11.19 14.06
CA LYS A 307 -1.42 11.97 13.47
C LYS A 307 -1.03 13.43 13.25
N LEU A 308 -0.36 14.03 14.24
CA LEU A 308 0.13 15.41 14.16
C LEU A 308 1.27 15.55 13.14
N TYR A 309 2.20 14.61 13.16
CA TYR A 309 3.29 14.54 12.17
C TYR A 309 2.77 14.43 10.73
N ALA A 310 1.75 13.60 10.49
CA ALA A 310 1.14 13.49 9.17
C ALA A 310 0.57 14.83 8.68
N ARG A 311 -0.06 15.62 9.56
CA ARG A 311 -0.55 16.96 9.24
C ARG A 311 0.59 17.93 8.92
N LEU A 312 1.68 17.87 9.69
CA LEU A 312 2.87 18.69 9.46
C LEU A 312 3.52 18.37 8.09
N VAL A 313 3.62 17.07 7.75
CA VAL A 313 4.14 16.62 6.45
C VAL A 313 3.30 17.16 5.29
N VAL A 314 1.97 17.07 5.39
CA VAL A 314 1.06 17.63 4.38
C VAL A 314 1.24 19.15 4.27
N ALA A 315 1.34 19.86 5.40
CA ALA A 315 1.57 21.30 5.41
C ALA A 315 2.91 21.67 4.77
N ALA A 316 3.98 20.95 5.08
CA ALA A 316 5.30 21.16 4.48
C ALA A 316 5.32 20.87 2.97
N GLN A 317 4.62 19.83 2.52
CA GLN A 317 4.46 19.51 1.09
C GLN A 317 3.71 20.62 0.35
N ASN A 318 2.64 21.14 0.94
CA ASN A 318 1.89 22.27 0.35
C ASN A 318 2.74 23.53 0.24
N LEU A 319 3.57 23.83 1.25
CA LEU A 319 4.48 24.96 1.21
C LEU A 319 5.55 24.78 0.13
N LYS A 320 6.14 23.58 0.02
CA LYS A 320 7.12 23.25 -1.02
C LYS A 320 6.52 23.39 -2.42
N ARG A 321 5.29 22.90 -2.61
CA ARG A 321 4.54 23.03 -3.87
C ARG A 321 4.32 24.49 -4.25
N TRP A 322 3.86 25.31 -3.31
CA TRP A 322 3.63 26.73 -3.53
C TRP A 322 4.92 27.49 -3.88
N SER A 323 6.03 27.21 -3.17
CA SER A 323 7.33 27.82 -3.49
C SER A 323 7.77 27.48 -4.92
N ARG A 324 7.70 26.22 -5.31
CA ARG A 324 8.06 25.78 -6.67
C ARG A 324 7.21 26.42 -7.75
N TRP A 325 5.90 26.46 -7.54
CA TRP A 325 5.00 27.12 -8.48
C TRP A 325 5.30 28.62 -8.64
N LYS A 326 5.64 29.31 -7.55
CA LYS A 326 5.96 30.74 -7.58
C LYS A 326 7.25 31.00 -8.36
N ASP A 327 8.25 30.15 -8.19
CA ASP A 327 9.58 30.32 -8.78
C ASP A 327 9.58 29.94 -10.28
N ASP A 328 8.65 29.07 -10.73
CA ASP A 328 8.69 28.37 -12.03
C ASP A 328 7.38 28.48 -12.82
N SER A 329 6.75 29.65 -12.80
CA SER A 329 5.38 29.82 -13.31
C SER A 329 5.21 29.58 -14.82
N LYS A 330 6.25 29.78 -15.64
CA LYS A 330 6.20 29.52 -17.09
C LYS A 330 6.31 28.05 -17.40
N ASP A 331 7.27 27.36 -16.77
CA ASP A 331 7.48 25.92 -16.93
C ASP A 331 6.33 25.12 -16.32
N TRP A 332 5.64 25.69 -15.31
CA TRP A 332 4.44 25.07 -14.75
C TRP A 332 3.30 24.97 -15.77
N ALA A 333 3.11 25.96 -16.61
CA ALA A 333 2.07 25.91 -17.65
C ALA A 333 2.36 24.82 -18.69
N ALA A 334 3.64 24.65 -19.07
CA ALA A 334 4.08 23.57 -19.95
C ALA A 334 3.85 22.19 -19.30
N LEU A 335 4.21 22.04 -18.02
CA LEU A 335 4.01 20.82 -17.25
C LEU A 335 2.52 20.41 -17.14
N VAL A 336 1.62 21.40 -16.90
CA VAL A 336 0.18 21.19 -16.89
C VAL A 336 -0.33 20.77 -18.28
N SER A 337 0.15 21.41 -19.34
CA SER A 337 -0.23 21.07 -20.71
C SER A 337 0.17 19.65 -21.07
N GLU A 338 1.43 19.27 -20.79
CA GLU A 338 1.93 17.91 -21.05
C GLU A 338 1.16 16.86 -20.24
N GLN A 339 0.90 17.13 -18.95
CA GLN A 339 0.11 16.21 -18.13
C GLN A 339 -1.29 15.98 -18.70
N ARG A 340 -1.96 17.04 -19.14
CA ARG A 340 -3.29 16.95 -19.74
C ARG A 340 -3.30 16.13 -21.01
N GLN A 341 -2.31 16.35 -21.90
CA GLN A 341 -2.18 15.59 -23.14
C GLN A 341 -1.95 14.11 -22.84
N LEU A 342 -0.98 13.78 -21.98
CA LEU A 342 -0.70 12.40 -21.59
C LEU A 342 -1.91 11.72 -20.92
N SER A 343 -2.59 12.44 -20.04
CA SER A 343 -3.75 11.92 -19.34
C SER A 343 -4.93 11.66 -20.30
N ALA A 344 -5.16 12.56 -21.25
CA ALA A 344 -6.19 12.41 -22.27
C ALA A 344 -5.87 11.23 -23.21
N GLU A 345 -4.63 11.10 -23.67
CA GLU A 345 -4.18 9.96 -24.50
C GLU A 345 -4.40 8.64 -23.76
N LEU A 346 -3.99 8.51 -22.49
CA LEU A 346 -4.20 7.32 -21.68
C LEU A 346 -5.68 6.99 -21.45
N VAL A 347 -6.52 7.99 -21.22
CA VAL A 347 -7.96 7.80 -21.06
C VAL A 347 -8.58 7.36 -22.38
N ASN A 348 -8.25 7.99 -23.51
CA ASN A 348 -8.78 7.63 -24.82
C ASN A 348 -8.43 6.19 -25.20
N LEU A 349 -7.15 5.80 -25.05
CA LEU A 349 -6.76 4.39 -25.25
C LEU A 349 -7.55 3.44 -24.34
N GLY A 350 -7.80 3.82 -23.09
CA GLY A 350 -8.60 3.01 -22.18
C GLY A 350 -10.08 2.93 -22.57
N THR A 351 -10.63 3.93 -23.28
CA THR A 351 -12.03 3.90 -23.75
C THR A 351 -12.22 3.02 -24.99
N GLU A 352 -11.16 2.82 -25.77
CA GLU A 352 -11.17 1.90 -26.93
C GLU A 352 -11.21 0.43 -26.51
N LEU A 353 -10.89 0.12 -25.26
CA LEU A 353 -10.69 -1.23 -24.75
C LEU A 353 -11.77 -1.65 -23.78
N VAL A 354 -12.09 -2.95 -23.79
CA VAL A 354 -12.81 -3.61 -22.71
C VAL A 354 -11.79 -4.10 -21.69
N LEU A 355 -11.89 -3.57 -20.46
CA LEU A 355 -10.89 -3.73 -19.40
C LEU A 355 -11.50 -4.40 -18.16
N PRO A 356 -10.69 -5.01 -17.27
CA PRO A 356 -11.16 -5.60 -16.03
C PRO A 356 -12.11 -4.69 -15.24
N GLY A 357 -13.30 -5.19 -14.93
CA GLY A 357 -14.34 -4.45 -14.21
C GLY A 357 -15.29 -3.61 -15.09
N ASP A 358 -15.16 -3.63 -16.41
CA ASP A 358 -16.17 -3.08 -17.31
C ASP A 358 -17.40 -4.00 -17.35
N PRO A 359 -18.60 -3.50 -17.65
CA PRO A 359 -19.83 -4.32 -17.69
C PRO A 359 -19.78 -5.49 -18.68
N ASP A 360 -19.07 -5.30 -19.78
CA ASP A 360 -18.86 -6.27 -20.86
C ASP A 360 -17.54 -7.06 -20.72
N TRP A 361 -16.87 -6.92 -19.57
CA TRP A 361 -15.67 -7.70 -19.26
C TRP A 361 -16.00 -9.18 -19.02
N ASN A 362 -15.26 -10.05 -19.70
CA ASN A 362 -15.24 -11.47 -19.40
C ASN A 362 -13.89 -11.83 -18.79
N ASP A 363 -13.90 -12.47 -17.62
CA ASP A 363 -12.66 -12.90 -16.99
C ASP A 363 -11.91 -13.88 -17.92
N PRO A 364 -10.57 -13.82 -17.94
CA PRO A 364 -9.76 -14.77 -18.71
C PRO A 364 -9.99 -16.20 -18.22
N LEU A 365 -9.71 -17.16 -19.09
CA LEU A 365 -9.67 -18.56 -18.70
C LEU A 365 -8.63 -18.80 -17.60
N PRO A 366 -8.80 -19.83 -16.75
CA PRO A 366 -7.85 -20.17 -15.71
C PRO A 366 -6.44 -20.34 -16.27
N GLY A 367 -5.47 -19.74 -15.61
CA GLY A 367 -4.06 -19.77 -16.06
C GLY A 367 -3.69 -18.75 -17.13
N ARG A 368 -4.65 -17.95 -17.63
CA ARG A 368 -4.41 -16.84 -18.55
C ARG A 368 -4.30 -15.51 -17.82
N ASP A 369 -3.63 -14.54 -18.45
CA ASP A 369 -3.53 -13.18 -17.88
C ASP A 369 -4.76 -12.33 -18.24
N ASP A 370 -4.95 -11.23 -17.49
CA ASP A 370 -5.99 -10.25 -17.80
C ASP A 370 -5.81 -9.67 -19.22
N ALA A 371 -4.59 -9.48 -19.68
CA ALA A 371 -4.28 -8.98 -21.01
C ALA A 371 -4.83 -9.89 -22.14
N ASP A 372 -4.88 -11.20 -21.91
CA ASP A 372 -5.41 -12.18 -22.87
C ASP A 372 -6.93 -12.06 -23.09
N ALA A 373 -7.63 -11.41 -22.16
CA ALA A 373 -9.08 -11.17 -22.23
C ALA A 373 -9.44 -9.74 -22.65
N VAL A 374 -8.45 -8.84 -22.78
CA VAL A 374 -8.66 -7.48 -23.29
C VAL A 374 -9.00 -7.57 -24.78
N ARG A 375 -9.91 -6.72 -25.23
CA ARG A 375 -10.31 -6.58 -26.63
C ARG A 375 -10.68 -5.15 -26.95
N PHE A 376 -10.58 -4.79 -28.22
CA PHE A 376 -11.14 -3.51 -28.67
C PHE A 376 -12.68 -3.53 -28.52
N ARG A 377 -13.24 -2.41 -28.12
CA ARG A 377 -14.69 -2.22 -28.15
C ARG A 377 -15.17 -2.26 -29.59
N SER A 378 -16.16 -3.08 -29.88
CA SER A 378 -16.86 -2.99 -31.13
C SER A 378 -17.48 -1.60 -31.25
N VAL A 379 -17.09 -0.85 -32.27
CA VAL A 379 -17.76 0.41 -32.62
C VAL A 379 -19.19 0.00 -32.96
N GLN A 380 -20.12 0.21 -32.01
CA GLN A 380 -21.54 0.18 -32.37
C GLN A 380 -21.73 1.37 -33.34
N ALA A 381 -21.93 1.04 -34.60
CA ALA A 381 -22.40 2.03 -35.55
C ALA A 381 -23.71 2.60 -34.99
N VAL A 382 -23.64 3.90 -34.60
CA VAL A 382 -24.79 4.70 -34.19
C VAL A 382 -25.58 5.05 -35.46
#